data_ecc8aa9bcbb2028b6f685a191211de97
#
_entry.id   ecc8aa9bcbb2028b6f685a191211de97
#
_cell.length_a   1.000
_cell.length_b   1.000
_cell.length_c   1.000
_cell.angle_alpha   90.00
_cell.angle_beta   90.00
_cell.angle_gamma   90.00
#
_symmetry.space_group_name_H-M   'P 1'
#
loop_
_entity.id
_entity.type
_entity.pdbx_description
1 polymer ?
#
loop_
_entity_poly.entity_id
_entity_poly.type
_entity_poly.pdbx_seq_one_letter_code
_entity_poly.pdbx_strand_id
1 'polypeptide(L)'
;MRIASFNINGTKARLPRLIEWLEERRPAVACLQEIKCADDAFPAAEFEKIGYRAIWHGQKGFNGVAILADGVEPVEATRGLPGDPEDVQSRYIEADVAGVRVVNLYLPNGNPQPGPKFDYKIAWMERLRARLCELLEAELPTVVVGDFNVIPEDKDTFSVRAMQHDALMQPASRDAYRRILNDGWTDAIDTLNPRGGVWTFWDYQAGAWQRDHGFRIDHLLLSPQAADRLRAAGVDKEYRGREKASDHAPVWVELADQR
;
A
#
# COMPACT_ATOMS: atom_id res chain seq x y z
N MET A 1 9.39 1.24 15.65
CA MET A 1 8.00 1.23 15.20
C MET A 1 7.90 0.49 13.86
N ARG A 2 7.06 -0.57 13.73
CA ARG A 2 6.85 -1.28 12.46
C ARG A 2 5.52 -0.86 11.83
N ILE A 3 5.55 -0.42 10.58
CA ILE A 3 4.39 -0.04 9.77
C ILE A 3 4.31 -1.00 8.59
N ALA A 4 3.15 -1.61 8.39
CA ALA A 4 2.94 -2.60 7.34
C ALA A 4 1.78 -2.22 6.41
N SER A 5 1.85 -2.71 5.17
CA SER A 5 0.80 -2.55 4.15
C SER A 5 0.40 -3.91 3.62
N PHE A 6 -0.88 -4.14 3.43
CA PHE A 6 -1.42 -5.40 2.93
C PHE A 6 -2.70 -5.20 2.12
N ASN A 7 -2.63 -5.39 0.81
CA ASN A 7 -3.82 -5.54 0.00
C ASN A 7 -4.42 -6.92 0.30
N ILE A 8 -5.56 -6.95 0.99
CA ILE A 8 -6.20 -8.18 1.48
C ILE A 8 -7.16 -8.82 0.49
N ASN A 9 -7.44 -8.15 -0.63
CA ASN A 9 -8.36 -8.63 -1.67
C ASN A 9 -9.71 -9.11 -1.08
N GLY A 10 -10.30 -8.30 -0.20
CA GLY A 10 -11.63 -8.50 0.40
C GLY A 10 -11.61 -9.03 1.83
N THR A 11 -12.02 -8.18 2.77
CA THR A 11 -12.05 -8.45 4.20
C THR A 11 -12.85 -9.71 4.54
N LYS A 12 -14.07 -9.86 4.01
CA LYS A 12 -14.94 -11.00 4.32
C LYS A 12 -14.28 -12.36 4.06
N ALA A 13 -13.54 -12.48 2.98
CA ALA A 13 -12.92 -13.74 2.58
C ALA A 13 -11.59 -14.02 3.29
N ARG A 14 -10.90 -12.97 3.76
CA ARG A 14 -9.53 -13.04 4.28
C ARG A 14 -9.43 -12.70 5.77
N LEU A 15 -10.53 -12.35 6.44
CA LEU A 15 -10.50 -11.95 7.84
C LEU A 15 -9.74 -12.92 8.75
N PRO A 16 -9.93 -14.25 8.69
CA PRO A 16 -9.18 -15.18 9.54
C PRO A 16 -7.67 -15.12 9.28
N ARG A 17 -7.24 -14.99 8.02
CA ARG A 17 -5.81 -14.88 7.65
C ARG A 17 -5.20 -13.55 8.06
N LEU A 18 -6.01 -12.47 7.96
CA LEU A 18 -5.60 -11.16 8.40
C LEU A 18 -5.40 -11.10 9.93
N ILE A 19 -6.34 -11.66 10.70
CA ILE A 19 -6.23 -11.76 12.17
C ILE A 19 -4.99 -12.58 12.54
N GLU A 20 -4.80 -13.75 11.94
CA GLU A 20 -3.63 -14.61 12.15
C GLU A 20 -2.31 -13.84 11.91
N TRP A 21 -2.22 -13.09 10.80
CA TRP A 21 -1.03 -12.28 10.50
C TRP A 21 -0.82 -11.15 11.52
N LEU A 22 -1.89 -10.44 11.91
CA LEU A 22 -1.82 -9.37 12.90
C LEU A 22 -1.35 -9.90 14.28
N GLU A 23 -1.82 -11.07 14.71
CA GLU A 23 -1.40 -11.70 15.96
C GLU A 23 0.05 -12.19 15.91
N GLU A 24 0.47 -12.78 14.78
CA GLU A 24 1.83 -13.32 14.62
C GLU A 24 2.90 -12.22 14.46
N ARG A 25 2.59 -11.15 13.72
CA ARG A 25 3.57 -10.11 13.35
C ARG A 25 3.48 -8.84 14.19
N ARG A 26 2.33 -8.58 14.78
CA ARG A 26 2.08 -7.42 15.66
C ARG A 26 2.68 -6.11 15.13
N PRO A 27 2.42 -5.69 13.86
CA PRO A 27 2.86 -4.39 13.42
C PRO A 27 2.19 -3.30 14.25
N ALA A 28 2.93 -2.24 14.59
CA ALA A 28 2.36 -1.09 15.31
C ALA A 28 1.27 -0.40 14.49
N VAL A 29 1.41 -0.41 13.16
CA VAL A 29 0.40 0.06 12.22
C VAL A 29 0.27 -0.92 11.07
N ALA A 30 -0.97 -1.30 10.72
CA ALA A 30 -1.29 -2.09 9.53
C ALA A 30 -2.25 -1.31 8.62
N CYS A 31 -1.82 -1.06 7.40
CA CYS A 31 -2.57 -0.39 6.35
C CYS A 31 -3.15 -1.41 5.38
N LEU A 32 -4.47 -1.43 5.21
CA LEU A 32 -5.16 -2.40 4.38
C LEU A 32 -5.71 -1.74 3.12
N GLN A 33 -5.62 -2.44 1.99
CA GLN A 33 -6.25 -2.06 0.74
C GLN A 33 -7.22 -3.15 0.29
N GLU A 34 -8.13 -2.77 -0.59
CA GLU A 34 -9.21 -3.64 -1.09
C GLU A 34 -10.03 -4.29 0.04
N ILE A 35 -10.45 -3.50 1.04
CA ILE A 35 -11.31 -4.04 2.10
C ILE A 35 -12.68 -4.49 1.56
N LYS A 36 -13.14 -3.96 0.42
CA LYS A 36 -14.33 -4.37 -0.36
C LYS A 36 -15.63 -4.44 0.44
N CYS A 37 -15.75 -3.63 1.47
CA CYS A 37 -16.97 -3.51 2.29
C CYS A 37 -17.35 -2.03 2.47
N ALA A 38 -18.63 -1.76 2.66
CA ALA A 38 -19.10 -0.44 3.06
C ALA A 38 -18.66 -0.12 4.49
N ASP A 39 -18.71 1.15 4.90
CA ASP A 39 -18.24 1.58 6.22
C ASP A 39 -18.97 0.85 7.36
N ASP A 40 -20.27 0.63 7.24
CA ASP A 40 -21.11 -0.06 8.23
C ASP A 40 -20.85 -1.58 8.30
N ALA A 41 -20.19 -2.14 7.30
CA ALA A 41 -19.88 -3.57 7.21
C ALA A 41 -18.40 -3.89 7.53
N PHE A 42 -17.60 -2.90 7.89
CA PHE A 42 -16.21 -3.13 8.30
C PHE A 42 -16.13 -3.82 9.66
N PRO A 43 -15.40 -4.93 9.82
CA PRO A 43 -15.40 -5.73 11.05
C PRO A 43 -14.49 -5.15 12.15
N ALA A 44 -14.66 -3.88 12.51
CA ALA A 44 -13.82 -3.19 13.49
C ALA A 44 -13.73 -3.95 14.82
N ALA A 45 -14.86 -4.52 15.28
CA ALA A 45 -14.92 -5.28 16.53
C ALA A 45 -13.99 -6.51 16.54
N GLU A 46 -13.70 -7.13 15.39
CA GLU A 46 -12.78 -8.27 15.33
C GLU A 46 -11.32 -7.82 15.54
N PHE A 47 -10.96 -6.63 15.07
CA PHE A 47 -9.65 -6.04 15.29
C PHE A 47 -9.49 -5.54 16.74
N GLU A 48 -10.56 -4.98 17.32
CA GLU A 48 -10.56 -4.56 18.73
C GLU A 48 -10.32 -5.72 19.69
N LYS A 49 -10.84 -6.93 19.41
CA LYS A 49 -10.61 -8.13 20.22
C LYS A 49 -9.14 -8.51 20.34
N ILE A 50 -8.33 -8.17 19.33
CA ILE A 50 -6.89 -8.44 19.31
C ILE A 50 -6.05 -7.19 19.62
N GLY A 51 -6.69 -6.08 20.06
CA GLY A 51 -6.04 -4.87 20.56
C GLY A 51 -5.80 -3.77 19.53
N TYR A 52 -6.29 -3.90 18.29
CA TYR A 52 -6.15 -2.87 17.27
C TYR A 52 -7.33 -1.90 17.28
N ARG A 53 -7.04 -0.61 17.14
CA ARG A 53 -7.99 0.44 16.81
C ARG A 53 -7.92 0.75 15.32
N ALA A 54 -9.02 1.16 14.69
CA ALA A 54 -9.07 1.32 13.25
C ALA A 54 -9.83 2.56 12.80
N ILE A 55 -9.34 3.18 11.74
CA ILE A 55 -10.11 4.08 10.87
C ILE A 55 -10.17 3.47 9.47
N TRP A 56 -11.24 3.71 8.74
CA TRP A 56 -11.40 3.15 7.40
C TRP A 56 -12.26 4.04 6.51
N HIS A 57 -12.10 3.87 5.21
CA HIS A 57 -12.89 4.47 4.16
C HIS A 57 -13.35 3.35 3.24
N GLY A 58 -14.57 2.87 3.46
CA GLY A 58 -15.12 1.69 2.80
C GLY A 58 -15.85 2.01 1.50
N GLN A 59 -15.93 1.01 0.63
CA GLN A 59 -16.74 1.03 -0.59
C GLN A 59 -17.29 -0.37 -0.85
N LYS A 60 -18.59 -0.47 -1.07
CA LYS A 60 -19.27 -1.77 -1.24
C LYS A 60 -18.77 -2.49 -2.50
N GLY A 61 -18.20 -3.68 -2.31
CA GLY A 61 -17.85 -4.61 -3.38
C GLY A 61 -16.48 -4.41 -4.02
N PHE A 62 -15.86 -3.24 -3.94
CA PHE A 62 -14.52 -2.94 -4.47
C PHE A 62 -13.86 -1.81 -3.70
N ASN A 63 -12.57 -1.54 -3.96
CA ASN A 63 -11.77 -0.53 -3.27
C ASN A 63 -11.82 -0.66 -1.73
N GLY A 64 -11.70 0.48 -1.06
CA GLY A 64 -11.70 0.60 0.38
C GLY A 64 -10.32 0.43 1.00
N VAL A 65 -10.01 1.32 1.94
CA VAL A 65 -8.73 1.38 2.65
C VAL A 65 -8.98 1.48 4.15
N ALA A 66 -8.07 0.94 4.96
CA ALA A 66 -8.15 1.05 6.41
C ALA A 66 -6.75 1.21 7.03
N ILE A 67 -6.66 1.92 8.14
CA ILE A 67 -5.47 2.01 8.99
C ILE A 67 -5.82 1.44 10.36
N LEU A 68 -5.10 0.41 10.77
CA LEU A 68 -5.21 -0.23 12.09
C LEU A 68 -3.97 0.12 12.90
N ALA A 69 -4.13 0.48 14.17
CA ALA A 69 -3.02 0.77 15.08
C ALA A 69 -3.13 -0.06 16.36
N ASP A 70 -2.01 -0.67 16.76
CA ASP A 70 -1.92 -1.56 17.93
C ASP A 70 -1.90 -0.74 19.24
N GLY A 71 -2.96 -0.87 20.05
CA GLY A 71 -3.06 -0.25 21.37
C GLY A 71 -3.25 1.27 21.39
N VAL A 72 -3.29 1.94 20.23
CA VAL A 72 -3.47 3.40 20.13
C VAL A 72 -4.57 3.74 19.13
N GLU A 73 -5.26 4.85 19.33
CA GLU A 73 -6.27 5.35 18.40
C GLU A 73 -5.59 6.09 17.24
N PRO A 74 -5.76 5.67 15.98
CA PRO A 74 -5.30 6.46 14.84
C PRO A 74 -6.17 7.72 14.69
N VAL A 75 -5.54 8.88 14.63
CA VAL A 75 -6.25 10.17 14.46
C VAL A 75 -6.38 10.47 12.98
N GLU A 76 -7.60 10.38 12.44
CA GLU A 76 -7.86 10.66 11.03
C GLU A 76 -7.46 12.10 10.67
N ALA A 77 -6.64 12.26 9.65
CA ALA A 77 -6.19 13.54 9.14
C ALA A 77 -6.84 13.91 7.81
N THR A 78 -7.00 12.94 6.90
CA THR A 78 -7.60 13.18 5.58
C THR A 78 -8.29 11.91 5.10
N ARG A 79 -9.49 12.04 4.55
CA ARG A 79 -10.29 10.96 3.95
C ARG A 79 -10.56 11.28 2.47
N GLY A 80 -10.16 10.39 1.58
CA GLY A 80 -10.16 10.64 0.14
C GLY A 80 -8.95 11.46 -0.32
N LEU A 81 -8.50 11.24 -1.57
CA LEU A 81 -7.39 12.00 -2.14
C LEU A 81 -7.85 13.42 -2.50
N PRO A 82 -7.20 14.48 -1.97
CA PRO A 82 -7.53 15.85 -2.33
C PRO A 82 -7.37 16.16 -3.82
N GLY A 83 -7.96 17.27 -4.27
CA GLY A 83 -7.79 17.84 -5.60
C GLY A 83 -8.88 17.49 -6.63
N ASP A 84 -9.83 16.61 -6.29
CA ASP A 84 -10.99 16.33 -7.13
C ASP A 84 -12.19 15.91 -6.26
N PRO A 85 -13.14 16.80 -5.98
CA PRO A 85 -14.30 16.50 -5.14
C PRO A 85 -15.30 15.53 -5.79
N GLU A 86 -15.22 15.31 -7.10
CA GLU A 86 -16.07 14.36 -7.83
C GLU A 86 -15.54 12.92 -7.75
N ASP A 87 -14.29 12.74 -7.33
CA ASP A 87 -13.71 11.42 -7.12
C ASP A 87 -14.14 10.84 -5.76
N VAL A 88 -15.22 10.09 -5.78
CA VAL A 88 -15.82 9.46 -4.60
C VAL A 88 -15.27 8.06 -4.30
N GLN A 89 -14.19 7.63 -4.98
CA GLN A 89 -13.64 6.30 -4.76
C GLN A 89 -12.83 6.22 -3.47
N SER A 90 -13.12 5.21 -2.66
CA SER A 90 -12.47 4.96 -1.37
C SER A 90 -11.07 4.34 -1.54
N ARG A 91 -10.10 5.17 -1.94
CA ARG A 91 -8.75 4.72 -2.30
C ARG A 91 -7.64 5.35 -1.46
N TYR A 92 -7.99 6.25 -0.52
CA TYR A 92 -6.99 7.06 0.18
C TYR A 92 -7.48 7.44 1.58
N ILE A 93 -6.59 7.33 2.57
CA ILE A 93 -6.84 7.79 3.94
C ILE A 93 -5.50 8.13 4.61
N GLU A 94 -5.49 9.18 5.44
CA GLU A 94 -4.34 9.59 6.25
C GLU A 94 -4.70 9.56 7.73
N ALA A 95 -3.73 9.16 8.56
CA ALA A 95 -3.83 9.25 10.01
C ALA A 95 -2.52 9.65 10.66
N ASP A 96 -2.61 10.28 11.82
CA ASP A 96 -1.50 10.44 12.75
C ASP A 96 -1.51 9.29 13.76
N VAL A 97 -0.40 8.56 13.85
CA VAL A 97 -0.23 7.44 14.77
C VAL A 97 1.12 7.56 15.47
N ALA A 98 1.11 7.78 16.78
CA ALA A 98 2.31 7.86 17.63
C ALA A 98 3.41 8.78 17.06
N GLY A 99 3.03 9.97 16.55
CA GLY A 99 3.95 10.98 16.02
C GLY A 99 4.46 10.72 14.60
N VAL A 100 3.84 9.79 13.86
CA VAL A 100 4.10 9.53 12.45
C VAL A 100 2.83 9.78 11.65
N ARG A 101 2.90 10.56 10.57
CA ARG A 101 1.84 10.64 9.57
C ARG A 101 1.90 9.37 8.71
N VAL A 102 0.81 8.62 8.70
CA VAL A 102 0.65 7.40 7.91
C VAL A 102 -0.37 7.65 6.81
N VAL A 103 0.04 7.45 5.57
CA VAL A 103 -0.82 7.54 4.38
C VAL A 103 -1.01 6.15 3.83
N ASN A 104 -2.27 5.74 3.69
CA ASN A 104 -2.65 4.47 3.08
C ASN A 104 -3.40 4.71 1.78
N LEU A 105 -2.94 4.09 0.70
CA LEU A 105 -3.54 4.27 -0.62
C LEU A 105 -3.73 2.95 -1.39
N TYR A 106 -4.72 2.96 -2.28
CA TYR A 106 -4.97 1.94 -3.30
C TYR A 106 -5.07 2.62 -4.67
N LEU A 107 -3.94 2.71 -5.37
CA LEU A 107 -3.83 3.40 -6.65
C LEU A 107 -4.60 2.66 -7.74
N PRO A 108 -5.32 3.36 -8.64
CA PRO A 108 -6.03 2.72 -9.73
C PRO A 108 -5.13 1.81 -10.57
N ASN A 109 -5.61 0.60 -10.90
CA ASN A 109 -4.85 -0.34 -11.72
C ASN A 109 -4.54 0.19 -13.13
N GLY A 110 -5.53 0.77 -13.81
CA GLY A 110 -5.37 1.41 -15.11
C GLY A 110 -5.62 0.51 -16.32
N ASN A 111 -5.79 -0.80 -16.13
CA ASN A 111 -6.12 -1.71 -17.24
C ASN A 111 -7.64 -1.70 -17.58
N PRO A 112 -8.04 -1.92 -18.84
CA PRO A 112 -7.19 -2.01 -20.01
C PRO A 112 -6.63 -0.65 -20.44
N GLN A 113 -5.44 -0.65 -21.02
CA GLN A 113 -4.80 0.53 -21.58
C GLN A 113 -4.51 0.31 -23.10
N PRO A 114 -4.51 1.39 -23.92
CA PRO A 114 -4.91 2.77 -23.56
C PRO A 114 -6.43 2.87 -23.32
N GLY A 115 -6.87 3.90 -22.59
CA GLY A 115 -8.29 4.16 -22.37
C GLY A 115 -8.60 4.88 -21.06
N PRO A 116 -9.89 5.14 -20.78
CA PRO A 116 -10.30 6.03 -19.68
C PRO A 116 -9.84 5.56 -18.29
N LYS A 117 -9.65 4.26 -18.08
CA LYS A 117 -9.11 3.74 -16.81
C LYS A 117 -7.64 4.10 -16.62
N PHE A 118 -6.87 4.09 -17.71
CA PHE A 118 -5.48 4.49 -17.68
C PHE A 118 -5.35 6.01 -17.52
N ASP A 119 -6.17 6.79 -18.23
CA ASP A 119 -6.21 8.25 -18.09
C ASP A 119 -6.55 8.65 -16.64
N TYR A 120 -7.54 8.00 -16.04
CA TYR A 120 -7.90 8.19 -14.63
C TYR A 120 -6.72 7.85 -13.69
N LYS A 121 -6.02 6.73 -13.92
CA LYS A 121 -4.82 6.36 -13.15
C LYS A 121 -3.77 7.46 -13.18
N ILE A 122 -3.43 7.97 -14.37
CA ILE A 122 -2.39 8.99 -14.51
C ILE A 122 -2.82 10.31 -13.85
N ALA A 123 -4.06 10.75 -14.06
CA ALA A 123 -4.61 11.93 -13.38
C ALA A 123 -4.61 11.77 -11.85
N TRP A 124 -4.94 10.57 -11.33
CA TRP A 124 -4.89 10.25 -9.92
C TRP A 124 -3.47 10.32 -9.36
N MET A 125 -2.47 9.84 -10.12
CA MET A 125 -1.05 9.92 -9.73
C MET A 125 -0.54 11.37 -9.67
N GLU A 126 -0.99 12.25 -10.55
CA GLU A 126 -0.62 13.68 -10.49
C GLU A 126 -1.22 14.35 -9.24
N ARG A 127 -2.48 14.06 -8.89
CA ARG A 127 -3.08 14.54 -7.62
C ARG A 127 -2.35 13.99 -6.41
N LEU A 128 -2.01 12.69 -6.43
CA LEU A 128 -1.22 12.07 -5.36
C LEU A 128 0.11 12.81 -5.20
N ARG A 129 0.83 13.05 -6.29
CA ARG A 129 2.11 13.77 -6.25
C ARG A 129 1.96 15.17 -5.63
N ALA A 130 0.92 15.92 -6.01
CA ALA A 130 0.64 17.24 -5.44
C ALA A 130 0.44 17.14 -3.92
N ARG A 131 -0.38 16.17 -3.45
CA ARG A 131 -0.59 15.94 -2.02
C ARG A 131 0.69 15.54 -1.30
N LEU A 132 1.51 14.69 -1.90
CA LEU A 132 2.77 14.25 -1.32
C LEU A 132 3.80 15.39 -1.22
N CYS A 133 3.80 16.37 -2.14
CA CYS A 133 4.61 17.60 -2.00
C CYS A 133 4.17 18.42 -0.77
N GLU A 134 2.86 18.62 -0.56
CA GLU A 134 2.35 19.31 0.64
C GLU A 134 2.78 18.60 1.94
N LEU A 135 2.80 17.26 1.95
CA LEU A 135 3.24 16.48 3.10
C LEU A 135 4.76 16.61 3.37
N LEU A 136 5.57 16.77 2.32
CA LEU A 136 7.00 17.07 2.49
C LEU A 136 7.24 18.45 3.08
N GLU A 137 6.46 19.47 2.67
CA GLU A 137 6.54 20.83 3.21
C GLU A 137 6.21 20.89 4.71
N ALA A 138 5.41 19.95 5.22
CA ALA A 138 5.09 19.87 6.64
C ALA A 138 6.27 19.41 7.52
N GLU A 139 7.33 18.86 6.91
CA GLU A 139 8.57 18.38 7.58
C GLU A 139 8.32 17.36 8.72
N LEU A 140 7.19 16.62 8.66
CA LEU A 140 6.85 15.59 9.63
C LEU A 140 7.35 14.22 9.17
N PRO A 141 7.70 13.32 10.11
CA PRO A 141 7.92 11.92 9.75
C PRO A 141 6.66 11.33 9.11
N THR A 142 6.73 11.08 7.81
CA THR A 142 5.60 10.59 7.01
C THR A 142 5.96 9.30 6.31
N VAL A 143 5.05 8.31 6.37
CA VAL A 143 5.17 7.01 5.70
C VAL A 143 3.96 6.82 4.80
N VAL A 144 4.20 6.70 3.49
CA VAL A 144 3.17 6.48 2.49
C VAL A 144 3.25 5.02 2.04
N VAL A 145 2.19 4.28 2.26
CA VAL A 145 2.15 2.85 1.95
C VAL A 145 0.91 2.49 1.14
N GLY A 146 0.97 1.38 0.46
CA GLY A 146 -0.19 0.83 -0.23
C GLY A 146 0.15 0.04 -1.48
N ASP A 147 -0.90 -0.38 -2.16
CA ASP A 147 -0.83 -0.93 -3.50
C ASP A 147 -0.84 0.24 -4.50
N PHE A 148 0.34 0.51 -5.05
CA PHE A 148 0.52 1.59 -6.04
C PHE A 148 0.20 1.15 -7.46
N ASN A 149 -0.02 -0.15 -7.69
CA ASN A 149 -0.26 -0.66 -9.04
C ASN A 149 0.77 -0.16 -10.07
N VAL A 150 2.03 -0.03 -9.68
CA VAL A 150 3.16 0.36 -10.54
C VAL A 150 4.32 -0.61 -10.32
N ILE A 151 4.85 -1.14 -11.41
CA ILE A 151 6.13 -1.86 -11.48
C ILE A 151 7.20 -0.82 -11.84
N PRO A 152 8.02 -0.33 -10.88
CA PRO A 152 8.89 0.83 -11.11
C PRO A 152 9.98 0.58 -12.15
N GLU A 153 10.65 -0.56 -12.07
CA GLU A 153 11.78 -0.91 -12.91
C GLU A 153 11.69 -2.34 -13.44
N ASP A 154 12.57 -2.69 -14.37
CA ASP A 154 12.61 -4.02 -14.96
C ASP A 154 12.98 -5.11 -13.94
N LYS A 155 13.76 -4.75 -12.92
CA LYS A 155 14.13 -5.63 -11.80
C LYS A 155 12.96 -5.95 -10.86
N ASP A 156 11.82 -5.26 -10.99
CA ASP A 156 10.63 -5.37 -10.14
C ASP A 156 9.56 -6.30 -10.73
N THR A 157 9.88 -7.05 -11.78
CA THR A 157 9.02 -8.06 -12.37
C THR A 157 9.77 -9.32 -12.75
N PHE A 158 9.11 -10.47 -12.65
CA PHE A 158 9.66 -11.74 -13.13
C PHE A 158 9.93 -11.76 -14.64
N SER A 159 9.22 -10.93 -15.42
CA SER A 159 9.35 -10.89 -16.87
C SER A 159 8.86 -9.56 -17.48
N VAL A 160 9.81 -8.76 -17.95
CA VAL A 160 9.52 -7.54 -18.70
C VAL A 160 8.63 -7.83 -19.93
N ARG A 161 8.94 -8.90 -20.68
CA ARG A 161 8.19 -9.29 -21.87
C ARG A 161 6.73 -9.60 -21.57
N ALA A 162 6.44 -10.24 -20.43
CA ALA A 162 5.08 -10.57 -20.04
C ALA A 162 4.28 -9.31 -19.66
N MET A 163 4.92 -8.33 -19.06
CA MET A 163 4.28 -7.14 -18.48
C MET A 163 4.36 -5.88 -19.35
N GLN A 164 5.09 -5.88 -20.48
CA GLN A 164 5.36 -4.70 -21.30
C GLN A 164 4.10 -3.95 -21.80
N HIS A 165 2.96 -4.63 -21.89
CA HIS A 165 1.68 -4.05 -22.33
C HIS A 165 0.70 -3.82 -21.17
N ASP A 166 1.10 -4.09 -19.93
CA ASP A 166 0.29 -3.86 -18.75
C ASP A 166 0.36 -2.39 -18.29
N ALA A 167 -0.75 -1.84 -17.78
CA ALA A 167 -0.82 -0.48 -17.27
C ALA A 167 0.20 -0.23 -16.13
N LEU A 168 0.52 -1.26 -15.36
CA LEU A 168 1.47 -1.20 -14.24
C LEU A 168 2.90 -0.86 -14.68
N MET A 169 3.23 -1.18 -15.94
CA MET A 169 4.59 -1.05 -16.48
C MET A 169 4.70 -0.01 -17.60
N GLN A 170 3.60 0.67 -17.96
CA GLN A 170 3.65 1.69 -18.99
C GLN A 170 4.59 2.83 -18.62
N PRO A 171 5.30 3.44 -19.60
CA PRO A 171 6.21 4.56 -19.34
C PRO A 171 5.57 5.67 -18.51
N ALA A 172 4.32 6.06 -18.82
CA ALA A 172 3.63 7.12 -18.09
C ALA A 172 3.41 6.77 -16.59
N SER A 173 3.08 5.49 -16.26
CA SER A 173 2.97 5.03 -14.86
C SER A 173 4.31 5.09 -14.14
N ARG A 174 5.37 4.57 -14.78
CA ARG A 174 6.73 4.58 -14.23
C ARG A 174 7.28 5.98 -14.04
N ASP A 175 7.06 6.87 -15.02
CA ASP A 175 7.52 8.26 -14.95
C ASP A 175 6.79 9.04 -13.86
N ALA A 176 5.47 8.82 -13.69
CA ALA A 176 4.71 9.43 -12.60
C ALA A 176 5.24 8.98 -11.23
N TYR A 177 5.52 7.69 -11.04
CA TYR A 177 6.12 7.17 -9.81
C TYR A 177 7.52 7.72 -9.56
N ARG A 178 8.36 7.76 -10.60
CA ARG A 178 9.72 8.31 -10.51
C ARG A 178 9.72 9.79 -10.13
N ARG A 179 8.75 10.59 -10.64
CA ARG A 179 8.60 11.99 -10.23
C ARG A 179 8.32 12.12 -8.73
N ILE A 180 7.48 11.24 -8.15
CA ILE A 180 7.24 11.22 -6.70
C ILE A 180 8.56 10.98 -5.95
N LEU A 181 9.35 10.00 -6.35
CA LEU A 181 10.65 9.74 -5.71
C LEU A 181 11.60 10.94 -5.84
N ASN A 182 11.64 11.57 -7.01
CA ASN A 182 12.51 12.73 -7.27
C ASN A 182 12.10 13.99 -6.47
N ASP A 183 10.85 14.07 -6.00
CA ASP A 183 10.40 15.15 -5.12
C ASP A 183 10.96 15.02 -3.69
N GLY A 184 11.56 13.87 -3.32
CA GLY A 184 12.22 13.66 -2.04
C GLY A 184 11.76 12.45 -1.24
N TRP A 185 10.94 11.58 -1.82
CA TRP A 185 10.49 10.33 -1.18
C TRP A 185 11.50 9.20 -1.38
N THR A 186 11.72 8.41 -0.34
CA THR A 186 12.60 7.24 -0.35
C THR A 186 11.78 5.96 -0.39
N ASP A 187 11.93 5.11 -1.42
CA ASP A 187 11.35 3.75 -1.45
C ASP A 187 12.20 2.84 -0.54
N ALA A 188 11.62 2.41 0.59
CA ALA A 188 12.34 1.65 1.61
C ALA A 188 12.79 0.27 1.11
N ILE A 189 11.96 -0.43 0.34
CA ILE A 189 12.32 -1.76 -0.18
C ILE A 189 13.43 -1.64 -1.22
N ASP A 190 13.30 -0.73 -2.17
CA ASP A 190 14.32 -0.54 -3.21
C ASP A 190 15.66 -0.10 -2.64
N THR A 191 15.66 0.81 -1.67
CA THR A 191 16.87 1.28 -0.98
C THR A 191 17.64 0.14 -0.31
N LEU A 192 16.94 -0.79 0.33
CA LEU A 192 17.57 -1.91 1.03
C LEU A 192 17.81 -3.13 0.12
N ASN A 193 17.13 -3.20 -1.03
CA ASN A 193 17.24 -4.30 -1.99
C ASN A 193 17.51 -3.78 -3.43
N PRO A 194 18.60 -3.07 -3.69
CA PRO A 194 18.83 -2.38 -4.97
C PRO A 194 18.97 -3.34 -6.17
N ARG A 195 19.15 -4.64 -5.92
CA ARG A 195 19.22 -5.66 -6.97
C ARG A 195 17.84 -6.12 -7.46
N GLY A 196 16.75 -5.71 -6.79
CA GLY A 196 15.40 -6.18 -7.09
C GLY A 196 15.15 -7.64 -6.69
N GLY A 197 14.18 -8.29 -7.35
CA GLY A 197 13.81 -9.68 -7.04
C GLY A 197 12.96 -9.82 -5.75
N VAL A 198 12.42 -8.72 -5.26
CA VAL A 198 11.51 -8.71 -4.12
C VAL A 198 10.09 -8.51 -4.64
N TRP A 199 9.31 -9.57 -4.63
CA TRP A 199 7.94 -9.53 -5.10
C TRP A 199 6.96 -9.30 -3.96
N THR A 200 5.84 -8.61 -4.28
CA THR A 200 4.76 -8.35 -3.33
C THR A 200 3.42 -8.93 -3.80
N PHE A 201 3.32 -9.27 -5.08
CA PHE A 201 2.12 -9.80 -5.73
C PHE A 201 2.45 -11.03 -6.60
N TRP A 202 1.54 -12.03 -6.60
CA TRP A 202 1.53 -13.20 -7.49
C TRP A 202 0.10 -13.53 -7.88
N ASP A 203 -0.21 -13.48 -9.17
CA ASP A 203 -1.53 -13.83 -9.68
C ASP A 203 -1.98 -15.22 -9.19
N TYR A 204 -3.29 -15.41 -9.01
CA TYR A 204 -3.85 -16.72 -8.71
C TYR A 204 -3.77 -17.70 -9.89
N GLN A 205 -3.65 -17.16 -11.11
CA GLN A 205 -3.69 -17.94 -12.34
C GLN A 205 -2.31 -18.47 -12.72
N ALA A 206 -2.33 -19.42 -13.64
CA ALA A 206 -1.16 -19.97 -14.32
C ALA A 206 -0.05 -20.48 -13.40
N GLY A 207 -0.36 -20.81 -12.13
CA GLY A 207 0.63 -21.27 -11.16
C GLY A 207 1.72 -20.22 -10.86
N ALA A 208 1.37 -18.94 -10.87
CA ALA A 208 2.34 -17.86 -10.68
C ALA A 208 3.08 -17.97 -9.35
N TRP A 209 2.37 -18.30 -8.27
CA TRP A 209 2.98 -18.53 -6.96
C TRP A 209 4.02 -19.66 -6.96
N GLN A 210 3.65 -20.84 -7.50
CA GLN A 210 4.54 -22.01 -7.54
C GLN A 210 5.79 -21.79 -8.40
N ARG A 211 5.70 -20.92 -9.42
CA ARG A 211 6.80 -20.58 -10.31
C ARG A 211 7.57 -19.34 -9.88
N ASP A 212 7.15 -18.70 -8.77
CA ASP A 212 7.65 -17.42 -8.29
C ASP A 212 7.59 -16.30 -9.36
N HIS A 213 6.54 -16.32 -10.18
CA HIS A 213 6.27 -15.31 -11.20
C HIS A 213 5.53 -14.14 -10.58
N GLY A 214 6.24 -13.36 -9.77
CA GLY A 214 5.71 -12.20 -9.08
C GLY A 214 6.23 -10.88 -9.61
N PHE A 215 5.70 -9.80 -9.05
CA PHE A 215 6.19 -8.45 -9.26
C PHE A 215 5.91 -7.56 -8.04
N ARG A 216 6.60 -6.43 -7.96
CA ARG A 216 6.51 -5.50 -6.84
C ARG A 216 5.63 -4.32 -7.21
N ILE A 217 4.48 -4.19 -6.54
CA ILE A 217 3.50 -3.12 -6.74
C ILE A 217 3.01 -2.50 -5.44
N ASP A 218 3.34 -3.10 -4.30
CA ASP A 218 3.14 -2.52 -2.98
C ASP A 218 4.43 -1.81 -2.57
N HIS A 219 4.32 -0.52 -2.24
CA HIS A 219 5.49 0.31 -1.95
C HIS A 219 5.37 0.98 -0.59
N LEU A 220 6.53 1.33 -0.03
CA LEU A 220 6.71 1.96 1.28
C LEU A 220 7.60 3.19 1.09
N LEU A 221 6.97 4.37 0.91
CA LEU A 221 7.68 5.63 0.68
C LEU A 221 7.84 6.39 2.00
N LEU A 222 9.03 6.88 2.23
CA LEU A 222 9.42 7.59 3.45
C LEU A 222 9.76 9.05 3.12
N SER A 223 9.21 9.99 3.91
CA SER A 223 9.73 11.37 3.93
C SER A 223 11.17 11.37 4.43
N PRO A 224 11.97 12.45 4.23
CA PRO A 224 13.33 12.52 4.74
C PRO A 224 13.43 12.21 6.24
N GLN A 225 12.50 12.77 7.05
CA GLN A 225 12.45 12.56 8.50
C GLN A 225 12.15 11.10 8.89
N ALA A 226 11.36 10.39 8.08
CA ALA A 226 11.12 8.97 8.28
C ALA A 226 12.27 8.11 7.74
N ALA A 227 12.89 8.50 6.61
CA ALA A 227 14.03 7.81 6.01
C ALA A 227 15.25 7.81 6.92
N ASP A 228 15.51 8.89 7.64
CA ASP A 228 16.59 8.96 8.66
C ASP A 228 16.42 7.91 9.79
N ARG A 229 15.19 7.44 9.97
CA ARG A 229 14.84 6.42 10.98
C ARG A 229 14.74 5.01 10.41
N LEU A 230 14.96 4.80 9.12
CA LEU A 230 14.86 3.49 8.47
C LEU A 230 15.85 2.47 9.07
N ARG A 231 15.33 1.32 9.54
CA ARG A 231 16.11 0.21 10.09
C ARG A 231 16.05 -1.02 9.20
N ALA A 232 14.85 -1.38 8.76
CA ALA A 232 14.61 -2.55 7.94
C ALA A 232 13.34 -2.37 7.12
N ALA A 233 13.23 -3.09 6.01
CA ALA A 233 12.01 -3.24 5.24
C ALA A 233 11.98 -4.63 4.61
N GLY A 234 10.80 -5.18 4.37
CA GLY A 234 10.68 -6.52 3.82
C GLY A 234 9.26 -6.92 3.44
N VAL A 235 9.13 -8.18 3.06
CA VAL A 235 7.89 -8.82 2.64
C VAL A 235 7.68 -10.09 3.45
N ASP A 236 6.51 -10.25 4.04
CA ASP A 236 6.09 -11.49 4.72
C ASP A 236 5.56 -12.49 3.67
N LYS A 237 6.43 -12.91 2.75
CA LYS A 237 6.12 -13.71 1.55
C LYS A 237 5.34 -14.99 1.87
N GLU A 238 5.63 -15.63 2.98
CA GLU A 238 5.01 -16.89 3.39
C GLU A 238 3.48 -16.81 3.57
N TYR A 239 2.94 -15.62 3.86
CA TYR A 239 1.49 -15.43 3.97
C TYR A 239 0.78 -15.57 2.63
N ARG A 240 1.44 -15.26 1.49
CA ARG A 240 0.90 -15.51 0.15
C ARG A 240 0.71 -17.01 -0.13
N GLY A 241 1.51 -17.87 0.46
CA GLY A 241 1.45 -19.32 0.30
C GLY A 241 0.37 -20.02 1.15
N ARG A 242 -0.29 -19.32 2.07
CA ARG A 242 -1.32 -19.91 2.96
C ARG A 242 -2.62 -20.15 2.20
N GLU A 243 -3.44 -21.08 2.72
CA GLU A 243 -4.77 -21.35 2.16
C GLU A 243 -5.67 -20.11 2.22
N LYS A 244 -6.39 -19.82 1.14
CA LYS A 244 -7.25 -18.62 1.01
C LYS A 244 -6.53 -17.28 1.21
N ALA A 245 -5.24 -17.24 0.93
CA ALA A 245 -4.45 -16.02 1.00
C ALA A 245 -4.90 -14.98 -0.03
N SER A 246 -4.52 -13.72 0.19
CA SER A 246 -4.52 -12.69 -0.85
C SER A 246 -3.52 -13.05 -1.95
N ASP A 247 -3.68 -12.47 -3.13
CA ASP A 247 -2.67 -12.48 -4.21
C ASP A 247 -1.47 -11.58 -3.91
N HIS A 248 -1.59 -10.71 -2.90
CA HIS A 248 -0.48 -9.95 -2.34
C HIS A 248 0.10 -10.63 -1.08
N ALA A 249 1.34 -10.28 -0.74
CA ALA A 249 1.94 -10.54 0.56
C ALA A 249 2.06 -9.22 1.34
N PRO A 250 1.98 -9.25 2.69
CA PRO A 250 2.22 -8.06 3.49
C PRO A 250 3.63 -7.52 3.28
N VAL A 251 3.75 -6.20 3.11
CA VAL A 251 5.03 -5.49 3.08
C VAL A 251 5.16 -4.63 4.32
N TRP A 252 6.37 -4.40 4.80
CA TRP A 252 6.58 -3.65 6.04
C TRP A 252 7.89 -2.86 6.05
N VAL A 253 7.89 -1.77 6.81
CA VAL A 253 9.06 -0.96 7.15
C VAL A 253 9.19 -0.84 8.67
N GLU A 254 10.40 -0.84 9.16
CA GLU A 254 10.73 -0.63 10.57
C GLU A 254 11.53 0.66 10.74
N LEU A 255 10.97 1.57 11.52
CA LEU A 255 11.59 2.83 11.89
C LEU A 255 12.13 2.76 13.32
N ALA A 256 13.31 3.36 13.55
CA ALA A 256 13.81 3.59 14.88
C ALA A 256 12.82 4.46 15.69
N ASP A 257 12.77 4.24 17.01
CA ASP A 257 12.02 5.12 17.88
C ASP A 257 12.61 6.53 17.87
N GLN A 258 11.78 7.53 18.14
CA GLN A 258 12.28 8.90 18.34
C GLN A 258 13.16 8.91 19.60
N ARG A 259 14.35 9.47 19.46
CA ARG A 259 15.24 9.70 20.60
C ARG A 259 14.76 10.87 21.43
#